data_32ccc0ca9d6a30ceb94b44a2200202c6
#
_entry.id   32ccc0ca9d6a30ceb94b44a2200202c6
#
_cell.length_a   1.000
_cell.length_b   1.000
_cell.length_c   1.000
_cell.angle_alpha   90.00
_cell.angle_beta   90.00
_cell.angle_gamma   90.00
#
_symmetry.space_group_name_H-M   'P 1'
#
loop_
_entity.id
_entity.type
_entity.pdbx_description
1 polymer ?
#
loop_
_entity_poly.entity_id
_entity_poly.type
_entity_poly.pdbx_seq_one_letter_code
_entity_poly.pdbx_strand_id
1 'polypeptide(L)'
;FLRWADGDDVLIDCEREAAGDLARRLTLYRLRRAIVIAREEELVVHWSATGDDGVADPRLAALGRRWLAPATGGAAVDDGWRAHRLAHGVAEGRAELGSDKLLWLECNAAELNGVSFAKGCYVGQENTARMNWRQKVNRRIVVVPLSAADLARQLAAYPDLGWSVEHRRVEAIDPALSPPWLAEALAGSSPGQPV
;
A
#
# COMPACT_ATOMS: atom_id res chain seq x y z
N PHE A 1 1.72 -0.65 6.03
CA PHE A 1 2.35 0.30 6.96
C PHE A 1 3.50 1.04 6.28
N LEU A 2 3.80 2.25 6.76
CA LEU A 2 4.97 3.02 6.37
C LEU A 2 5.95 3.09 7.54
N ARG A 3 7.23 3.24 7.24
CA ARG A 3 8.31 3.29 8.23
C ARG A 3 9.01 4.64 8.17
N TRP A 4 9.25 5.22 9.34
CA TRP A 4 9.92 6.49 9.54
C TRP A 4 11.16 6.29 10.40
N ALA A 5 12.27 6.91 10.03
CA ALA A 5 13.45 6.98 10.90
C ALA A 5 13.28 8.17 11.86
N ASP A 6 13.59 7.95 13.13
CA ASP A 6 13.57 8.97 14.19
C ASP A 6 14.79 8.78 15.10
N GLY A 7 15.89 9.38 14.72
CA GLY A 7 17.18 9.13 15.38
C GLY A 7 17.54 7.64 15.33
N ASP A 8 17.72 7.04 16.50
CA ASP A 8 17.99 5.60 16.65
C ASP A 8 16.71 4.75 16.66
N ASP A 9 15.55 5.38 16.68
CA ASP A 9 14.25 4.73 16.71
C ASP A 9 13.63 4.59 15.33
N VAL A 10 12.59 3.77 15.25
CA VAL A 10 11.78 3.57 14.05
C VAL A 10 10.31 3.70 14.40
N LEU A 11 9.65 4.68 13.83
CA LEU A 11 8.21 4.82 13.91
C LEU A 11 7.55 4.05 12.77
N ILE A 12 6.41 3.42 13.06
CA ILE A 12 5.63 2.65 12.08
C ILE A 12 4.21 3.21 12.04
N ASP A 13 3.86 3.79 10.91
CA ASP A 13 2.51 4.25 10.60
C ASP A 13 1.68 3.05 10.08
N CYS A 14 0.59 2.74 10.74
CA CYS A 14 -0.35 1.67 10.37
C CYS A 14 -1.77 2.02 10.79
N GLU A 15 -2.74 1.20 10.36
CA GLU A 15 -4.13 1.32 10.82
C GLU A 15 -4.20 1.24 12.35
N ARG A 16 -4.94 2.17 12.96
CA ARG A 16 -5.10 2.29 14.42
C ARG A 16 -5.52 0.97 15.06
N GLU A 17 -6.48 0.29 14.46
CA GLU A 17 -7.03 -0.99 14.94
C GLU A 17 -6.02 -2.14 14.84
N ALA A 18 -5.06 -2.03 13.93
CA ALA A 18 -4.01 -3.03 13.72
C ALA A 18 -2.77 -2.81 14.60
N ALA A 19 -2.59 -1.63 15.19
CA ALA A 19 -1.37 -1.25 15.89
C ALA A 19 -1.02 -2.20 17.05
N GLY A 20 -2.00 -2.60 17.87
CA GLY A 20 -1.79 -3.51 18.98
C GLY A 20 -1.34 -4.91 18.53
N ASP A 21 -1.95 -5.44 17.46
CA ASP A 21 -1.59 -6.74 16.90
C ASP A 21 -0.20 -6.70 16.25
N LEU A 22 0.12 -5.62 15.57
CA LEU A 22 1.44 -5.40 14.97
C LEU A 22 2.53 -5.33 16.06
N ALA A 23 2.32 -4.55 17.11
CA ALA A 23 3.27 -4.43 18.22
C ALA A 23 3.51 -5.79 18.90
N ARG A 24 2.46 -6.56 19.14
CA ARG A 24 2.56 -7.92 19.69
C ARG A 24 3.35 -8.84 18.76
N ARG A 25 3.06 -8.83 17.47
CA ARG A 25 3.75 -9.65 16.49
C ARG A 25 5.23 -9.28 16.39
N LEU A 26 5.56 -8.02 16.31
CA LEU A 26 6.95 -7.55 16.31
C LEU A 26 7.69 -7.95 17.60
N THR A 27 7.02 -7.89 18.75
CA THR A 27 7.59 -8.31 20.04
C THR A 27 7.96 -9.79 20.04
N LEU A 28 7.17 -10.67 19.43
CA LEU A 28 7.50 -12.09 19.29
C LEU A 28 8.77 -12.30 18.44
N TYR A 29 8.98 -11.49 17.41
CA TYR A 29 10.11 -11.63 16.49
C TYR A 29 11.35 -10.83 16.89
N ARG A 30 11.30 -9.98 17.93
CA ARG A 30 12.49 -9.26 18.42
C ARG A 30 13.53 -10.22 19.04
N LEU A 31 13.12 -11.43 19.39
CA LEU A 31 13.94 -12.47 20.04
C LEU A 31 14.61 -11.92 21.33
N ARG A 32 15.93 -11.97 21.41
CA ARG A 32 16.71 -11.49 22.56
C ARG A 32 17.27 -10.08 22.39
N ARG A 33 16.81 -9.34 21.37
CA ARG A 33 17.25 -7.96 21.15
C ARG A 33 16.65 -7.04 22.21
N ALA A 34 17.47 -6.12 22.73
CA ALA A 34 17.03 -5.08 23.66
C ALA A 34 16.31 -3.96 22.91
N ILE A 35 15.14 -4.30 22.33
CA ILE A 35 14.29 -3.36 21.60
C ILE A 35 13.00 -3.20 22.37
N VAL A 36 12.58 -1.97 22.63
CA VAL A 36 11.26 -1.64 23.15
C VAL A 36 10.31 -1.45 21.97
N ILE A 37 9.17 -2.11 22.03
CA ILE A 37 8.11 -1.97 21.01
C ILE A 37 6.86 -1.53 21.75
N ALA A 38 6.42 -0.33 21.49
CA ALA A 38 5.29 0.29 22.13
C ALA A 38 4.44 1.05 21.10
N ARG A 39 3.21 1.33 21.46
CA ARG A 39 2.37 2.23 20.70
C ARG A 39 2.73 3.67 21.05
N GLU A 40 2.86 4.49 20.02
CA GLU A 40 3.02 5.93 20.14
C GLU A 40 1.62 6.57 20.15
N GLU A 41 1.30 7.35 21.17
CA GLU A 41 -0.03 7.94 21.37
C GLU A 41 -0.07 9.45 21.11
N GLU A 42 1.10 10.10 21.10
CA GLU A 42 1.20 11.56 20.98
C GLU A 42 1.28 12.02 19.51
N LEU A 43 1.77 11.15 18.63
CA LEU A 43 1.94 11.48 17.23
C LEU A 43 0.78 10.97 16.38
N VAL A 44 0.40 11.78 15.41
CA VAL A 44 -0.55 11.41 14.35
C VAL A 44 0.07 11.65 12.98
N VAL A 45 -0.48 10.98 11.98
CA VAL A 45 -0.09 11.20 10.59
C VAL A 45 -0.79 12.47 10.10
N HIS A 46 0.01 13.40 9.63
CA HIS A 46 -0.45 14.55 8.85
C HIS A 46 -0.26 14.27 7.37
N TRP A 47 -1.13 14.81 6.55
CA TRP A 47 -1.08 14.68 5.11
C TRP A 47 -1.48 15.97 4.40
N SER A 48 -0.83 16.23 3.26
CA SER A 48 -1.20 17.29 2.32
C SER A 48 -1.01 16.81 0.89
N ALA A 49 -1.99 17.07 0.04
CA ALA A 49 -1.87 16.81 -1.40
C ALA A 49 -0.85 17.74 -2.07
N THR A 50 -0.68 18.93 -1.52
CA THR A 50 0.21 20.00 -2.03
C THR A 50 0.96 20.64 -0.85
N GLY A 51 2.03 21.37 -1.15
CA GLY A 51 2.84 22.02 -0.11
C GLY A 51 4.20 21.36 0.07
N ASP A 52 4.98 21.88 1.01
CA ASP A 52 6.39 21.48 1.19
C ASP A 52 6.65 20.77 2.53
N ASP A 53 5.66 20.69 3.43
CA ASP A 53 5.80 20.03 4.71
C ASP A 53 5.98 18.52 4.57
N GLY A 54 6.77 17.95 5.46
CA GLY A 54 7.01 16.52 5.52
C GLY A 54 7.80 15.95 4.34
N VAL A 55 7.60 14.67 4.05
CA VAL A 55 8.25 13.93 2.97
C VAL A 55 7.23 13.45 1.93
N ALA A 56 7.66 13.31 0.69
CA ALA A 56 6.81 12.69 -0.34
C ALA A 56 6.41 11.27 0.08
N ASP A 57 5.16 10.88 -0.21
CA ASP A 57 4.71 9.51 0.04
C ASP A 57 5.62 8.55 -0.73
N PRO A 58 6.28 7.59 -0.04
CA PRO A 58 7.28 6.72 -0.67
C PRO A 58 6.68 5.76 -1.70
N ARG A 59 5.38 5.55 -1.69
CA ARG A 59 4.69 4.68 -2.65
C ARG A 59 4.55 5.34 -4.01
N LEU A 60 4.15 6.60 -4.02
CA LEU A 60 3.91 7.37 -5.24
C LEU A 60 3.92 8.86 -4.91
N ALA A 61 4.78 9.64 -5.57
CA ALA A 61 4.90 11.08 -5.31
C ALA A 61 3.56 11.83 -5.49
N ALA A 62 2.70 11.38 -6.41
CA ALA A 62 1.37 11.95 -6.63
C ALA A 62 0.42 11.81 -5.44
N LEU A 63 0.71 10.96 -4.47
CA LEU A 63 -0.05 10.87 -3.22
C LEU A 63 0.16 12.05 -2.28
N GLY A 64 1.08 12.96 -2.61
CA GLY A 64 1.38 14.13 -1.81
C GLY A 64 2.44 13.86 -0.74
N ARG A 65 2.36 14.58 0.36
CA ARG A 65 3.37 14.58 1.42
C ARG A 65 2.77 14.17 2.76
N ARG A 66 3.59 13.55 3.59
CA ARG A 66 3.19 13.06 4.91
C ARG A 66 4.26 13.40 5.95
N TRP A 67 3.84 13.56 7.19
CA TRP A 67 4.73 13.73 8.34
C TRP A 67 4.05 13.25 9.61
N LEU A 68 4.84 13.01 10.64
CA LEU A 68 4.37 12.67 11.97
C LEU A 68 4.56 13.88 12.88
N ALA A 69 3.51 14.29 13.57
CA ALA A 69 3.55 15.39 14.53
C ALA A 69 2.40 15.22 15.55
N PRO A 70 2.45 15.91 16.70
CA PRO A 70 1.31 15.98 17.60
C PRO A 70 0.03 16.43 16.91
N ALA A 71 -1.11 15.94 17.37
CA ALA A 71 -2.39 16.36 16.83
C ALA A 71 -2.59 17.86 16.99
N THR A 72 -2.90 18.54 15.89
CA THR A 72 -3.36 19.92 15.88
C THR A 72 -4.88 19.92 15.96
N GLY A 73 -5.51 20.95 16.54
CA GLY A 73 -6.98 21.01 16.67
C GLY A 73 -7.74 21.15 15.34
N GLY A 74 -7.16 20.76 14.22
CA GLY A 74 -7.76 20.76 12.88
C GLY A 74 -8.74 19.61 12.67
N ALA A 75 -9.53 19.68 11.59
CA ALA A 75 -10.40 18.59 11.16
C ALA A 75 -9.59 17.39 10.66
N ALA A 76 -10.10 16.17 10.89
CA ALA A 76 -9.55 14.96 10.30
C ALA A 76 -9.65 15.02 8.76
N VAL A 77 -8.60 14.52 8.11
CA VAL A 77 -8.48 14.53 6.63
C VAL A 77 -8.65 13.15 6.00
N ASP A 78 -9.12 12.18 6.78
CA ASP A 78 -9.22 10.77 6.37
C ASP A 78 -10.04 10.57 5.09
N ASP A 79 -11.17 11.27 4.97
CA ASP A 79 -12.02 11.19 3.78
C ASP A 79 -11.34 11.83 2.56
N GLY A 80 -10.69 12.98 2.74
CA GLY A 80 -9.89 13.63 1.71
C GLY A 80 -8.72 12.75 1.25
N TRP A 81 -8.02 12.15 2.20
CA TRP A 81 -6.96 11.18 1.91
C TRP A 81 -7.48 9.98 1.13
N ARG A 82 -8.58 9.37 1.58
CA ARG A 82 -9.22 8.24 0.89
C ARG A 82 -9.59 8.58 -0.54
N ALA A 83 -10.28 9.71 -0.74
CA ALA A 83 -10.68 10.17 -2.07
C ALA A 83 -9.46 10.37 -2.98
N HIS A 84 -8.41 11.02 -2.47
CA HIS A 84 -7.20 11.31 -3.21
C HIS A 84 -6.45 10.04 -3.63
N ARG A 85 -6.17 9.11 -2.69
CA ARG A 85 -5.44 7.89 -3.03
C ARG A 85 -6.19 6.96 -3.97
N LEU A 86 -7.54 6.86 -3.82
CA LEU A 86 -8.35 6.06 -4.74
C LEU A 86 -8.36 6.66 -6.15
N ALA A 87 -8.40 7.99 -6.29
CA ALA A 87 -8.25 8.64 -7.59
C ALA A 87 -6.89 8.36 -8.25
N HIS A 88 -5.86 8.09 -7.47
CA HIS A 88 -4.55 7.63 -7.95
C HIS A 88 -4.42 6.11 -8.09
N GLY A 89 -5.50 5.36 -7.86
CA GLY A 89 -5.55 3.90 -8.01
C GLY A 89 -4.83 3.13 -6.90
N VAL A 90 -4.57 3.74 -5.75
CA VAL A 90 -3.85 3.12 -4.65
C VAL A 90 -4.80 2.59 -3.59
N ALA A 91 -4.85 1.28 -3.45
CA ALA A 91 -5.58 0.60 -2.37
C ALA A 91 -4.77 0.59 -1.07
N GLU A 92 -5.46 0.63 0.07
CA GLU A 92 -4.84 0.68 1.40
C GLU A 92 -5.73 0.00 2.44
N GLY A 93 -5.10 -0.57 3.45
CA GLY A 93 -5.78 -1.08 4.62
C GLY A 93 -6.47 -2.43 4.46
N ARG A 94 -6.93 -2.96 5.58
CA ARG A 94 -7.54 -4.30 5.64
C ARG A 94 -8.90 -4.37 4.94
N ALA A 95 -9.62 -3.27 4.91
CA ALA A 95 -10.93 -3.20 4.25
C ALA A 95 -10.82 -3.46 2.74
N GLU A 96 -9.72 -3.07 2.12
CA GLU A 96 -9.48 -3.18 0.68
C GLU A 96 -8.56 -4.34 0.32
N LEU A 97 -7.54 -4.61 1.13
CA LEU A 97 -6.54 -5.63 0.85
C LEU A 97 -6.82 -6.96 1.57
N GLY A 98 -7.76 -6.96 2.51
CA GLY A 98 -8.02 -8.12 3.36
C GLY A 98 -6.86 -8.41 4.33
N SER A 99 -6.90 -9.61 4.92
CA SER A 99 -5.84 -10.12 5.77
C SER A 99 -5.53 -11.55 5.35
N ASP A 100 -4.26 -11.83 5.04
CA ASP A 100 -3.75 -13.15 4.65
C ASP A 100 -4.43 -13.81 3.43
N LYS A 101 -5.02 -12.98 2.55
CA LYS A 101 -5.77 -13.46 1.37
C LYS A 101 -5.10 -13.17 0.04
N LEU A 102 -4.27 -12.14 -0.02
CA LEU A 102 -3.63 -11.65 -1.24
C LEU A 102 -2.13 -11.84 -1.18
N LEU A 103 -1.53 -12.10 -2.32
CA LEU A 103 -0.08 -12.12 -2.44
C LEU A 103 0.44 -10.68 -2.53
N TRP A 104 1.60 -10.43 -1.90
CA TRP A 104 2.14 -9.08 -1.78
C TRP A 104 2.35 -8.37 -3.12
N LEU A 105 2.81 -9.10 -4.15
CA LEU A 105 2.96 -8.53 -5.49
C LEU A 105 1.61 -8.31 -6.22
N GLU A 106 0.57 -9.04 -5.86
CA GLU A 106 -0.78 -8.77 -6.37
C GLU A 106 -1.38 -7.47 -5.82
N CYS A 107 -0.85 -7.00 -4.66
CA CYS A 107 -1.16 -5.68 -4.10
C CYS A 107 -0.32 -4.55 -4.72
N ASN A 108 0.32 -4.78 -5.87
CA ASN A 108 1.18 -3.83 -6.59
C ASN A 108 2.39 -3.35 -5.76
N ALA A 109 2.90 -4.20 -4.86
CA ALA A 109 3.95 -3.81 -3.93
C ALA A 109 5.28 -3.46 -4.63
N ALA A 110 5.55 -4.02 -5.81
CA ALA A 110 6.74 -3.68 -6.59
C ALA A 110 6.64 -2.25 -7.14
N GLU A 111 5.52 -1.94 -7.74
CA GLU A 111 5.24 -0.64 -8.38
C GLU A 111 5.07 0.49 -7.36
N LEU A 112 4.60 0.14 -6.17
CA LEU A 112 4.38 1.08 -5.05
C LEU A 112 5.55 1.07 -4.03
N ASN A 113 6.76 0.67 -4.44
CA ASN A 113 7.96 0.68 -3.62
C ASN A 113 7.86 -0.11 -2.30
N GLY A 114 6.93 -1.07 -2.22
CA GLY A 114 6.68 -1.88 -1.02
C GLY A 114 7.58 -3.11 -0.90
N VAL A 115 8.49 -3.35 -1.85
CA VAL A 115 9.43 -4.47 -1.87
C VAL A 115 10.77 -4.04 -2.44
N SER A 116 11.86 -4.60 -1.87
CA SER A 116 13.21 -4.46 -2.42
C SER A 116 13.72 -5.84 -2.82
N PHE A 117 14.04 -6.03 -4.06
CA PHE A 117 14.63 -7.28 -4.57
C PHE A 117 16.17 -7.30 -4.42
N ALA A 118 16.79 -6.12 -4.32
CA ALA A 118 18.26 -5.99 -4.21
C ALA A 118 18.81 -6.38 -2.84
N LYS A 119 18.01 -6.29 -1.77
CA LYS A 119 18.46 -6.61 -0.39
C LYS A 119 18.64 -8.10 -0.09
N GLY A 120 18.24 -8.97 -1.03
CA GLY A 120 18.15 -10.41 -0.80
C GLY A 120 16.83 -10.84 -0.10
N CYS A 121 16.71 -12.15 0.16
CA CYS A 121 15.50 -12.73 0.75
C CYS A 121 15.65 -12.94 2.25
N TYR A 122 14.55 -12.74 2.97
CA TYR A 122 14.37 -13.19 4.35
C TYR A 122 13.39 -14.36 4.40
N VAL A 123 13.40 -15.11 5.47
CA VAL A 123 12.41 -16.16 5.74
C VAL A 123 10.99 -15.60 5.61
N GLY A 124 10.16 -16.28 4.83
CA GLY A 124 8.78 -15.87 4.52
C GLY A 124 8.63 -15.01 3.26
N GLN A 125 9.74 -14.68 2.58
CA GLN A 125 9.72 -13.90 1.32
C GLN A 125 9.92 -14.76 0.06
N GLU A 126 10.01 -16.06 0.20
CA GLU A 126 10.32 -16.99 -0.89
C GLU A 126 9.28 -16.91 -2.02
N ASN A 127 8.01 -16.74 -1.68
CA ASN A 127 6.96 -16.62 -2.67
C ASN A 127 7.07 -15.32 -3.48
N THR A 128 7.31 -14.19 -2.81
CA THR A 128 7.52 -12.88 -3.44
C THR A 128 8.72 -12.91 -4.38
N ALA A 129 9.85 -13.47 -3.94
CA ALA A 129 11.04 -13.63 -4.75
C ALA A 129 10.80 -14.53 -5.97
N ARG A 130 10.10 -15.66 -5.79
CA ARG A 130 9.76 -16.59 -6.87
C ARG A 130 8.83 -15.96 -7.91
N MET A 131 7.83 -15.19 -7.48
CA MET A 131 6.93 -14.48 -8.39
C MET A 131 7.69 -13.45 -9.22
N ASN A 132 8.58 -12.68 -8.60
CA ASN A 132 9.42 -11.72 -9.29
C ASN A 132 10.35 -12.41 -10.31
N TRP A 133 11.04 -13.48 -9.89
CA TRP A 133 11.93 -14.23 -10.78
C TRP A 133 11.21 -14.83 -12.00
N ARG A 134 9.96 -15.29 -11.80
CA ARG A 134 9.14 -15.85 -12.89
C ARG A 134 8.44 -14.77 -13.71
N GLN A 135 8.57 -13.49 -13.34
CA GLN A 135 7.88 -12.34 -13.95
C GLN A 135 6.37 -12.57 -14.11
N LYS A 136 5.73 -13.23 -13.15
CA LYS A 136 4.38 -13.72 -13.31
C LYS A 136 3.47 -13.26 -12.16
N VAL A 137 2.95 -12.04 -12.28
CA VAL A 137 1.83 -11.56 -11.47
C VAL A 137 0.56 -11.75 -12.31
N ASN A 138 -0.24 -12.76 -11.99
CA ASN A 138 -1.44 -13.10 -12.76
C ASN A 138 -2.68 -12.30 -12.37
N ARG A 139 -2.66 -11.68 -11.20
CA ARG A 139 -3.76 -10.88 -10.66
C ARG A 139 -3.22 -9.63 -10.02
N ARG A 140 -4.02 -8.56 -10.01
CA ARG A 140 -3.67 -7.30 -9.38
C ARG A 140 -4.87 -6.66 -8.70
N ILE A 141 -4.62 -5.90 -7.66
CA ILE A 141 -5.59 -4.96 -7.11
C ILE A 141 -5.70 -3.79 -8.07
N VAL A 142 -6.94 -3.42 -8.37
CA VAL A 142 -7.25 -2.25 -9.20
C VAL A 142 -8.33 -1.41 -8.52
N VAL A 143 -8.27 -0.11 -8.74
CA VAL A 143 -9.33 0.82 -8.41
C VAL A 143 -9.97 1.25 -9.72
N VAL A 144 -11.25 1.00 -9.85
CA VAL A 144 -12.00 1.27 -11.09
C VAL A 144 -13.26 2.09 -10.79
N PRO A 145 -13.78 2.87 -11.76
CA PRO A 145 -15.09 3.50 -11.61
C PRO A 145 -16.16 2.46 -11.31
N LEU A 146 -17.13 2.78 -10.44
CA LEU A 146 -18.24 1.89 -10.12
C LEU A 146 -19.05 1.48 -11.37
N SER A 147 -19.11 2.32 -12.39
CA SER A 147 -19.76 2.02 -13.66
C SER A 147 -19.08 0.87 -14.45
N ALA A 148 -17.81 0.58 -14.14
CA ALA A 148 -17.01 -0.48 -14.75
C ALA A 148 -16.69 -1.60 -13.74
N ALA A 149 -17.41 -1.65 -12.61
CA ALA A 149 -17.15 -2.59 -11.55
C ALA A 149 -17.59 -4.02 -11.91
N ASP A 150 -16.76 -5.00 -11.54
CA ASP A 150 -17.11 -6.43 -11.51
C ASP A 150 -17.39 -6.84 -10.05
N LEU A 151 -18.67 -6.93 -9.70
CA LEU A 151 -19.11 -7.27 -8.34
C LEU A 151 -18.56 -8.62 -7.84
N ALA A 152 -18.27 -9.57 -8.74
CA ALA A 152 -17.67 -10.85 -8.36
C ALA A 152 -16.19 -10.73 -7.95
N ARG A 153 -15.56 -9.62 -8.27
CA ARG A 153 -14.13 -9.32 -7.95
C ARG A 153 -13.96 -8.21 -6.93
N GLN A 154 -15.07 -7.61 -6.51
CA GLN A 154 -15.07 -6.46 -5.61
C GLN A 154 -14.61 -6.87 -4.20
N LEU A 155 -13.67 -6.11 -3.65
CA LEU A 155 -13.21 -6.21 -2.29
C LEU A 155 -13.81 -5.10 -1.42
N ALA A 156 -13.89 -3.88 -1.98
CA ALA A 156 -14.52 -2.74 -1.33
C ALA A 156 -15.20 -1.83 -2.37
N ALA A 157 -16.22 -1.12 -1.94
CA ALA A 157 -16.92 -0.12 -2.76
C ALA A 157 -17.07 1.20 -1.99
N TYR A 158 -16.94 2.30 -2.72
CA TYR A 158 -17.08 3.67 -2.23
C TYR A 158 -18.07 4.42 -3.14
N PRO A 159 -19.38 4.22 -2.94
CA PRO A 159 -20.41 4.80 -3.81
C PRO A 159 -20.40 6.34 -3.81
N ASP A 160 -20.11 6.94 -2.68
CA ASP A 160 -19.94 8.38 -2.48
C ASP A 160 -18.78 8.99 -3.28
N LEU A 161 -17.74 8.18 -3.55
CA LEU A 161 -16.57 8.57 -4.33
C LEU A 161 -16.60 8.03 -5.77
N GLY A 162 -17.56 7.16 -6.10
CA GLY A 162 -17.68 6.54 -7.42
C GLY A 162 -16.64 5.45 -7.72
N TRP A 163 -15.99 4.85 -6.70
CA TRP A 163 -14.91 3.88 -6.87
C TRP A 163 -15.23 2.49 -6.34
N SER A 164 -14.68 1.48 -7.02
CA SER A 164 -14.61 0.08 -6.61
C SER A 164 -13.16 -0.38 -6.53
N VAL A 165 -12.79 -1.08 -5.46
CA VAL A 165 -11.50 -1.77 -5.32
C VAL A 165 -11.71 -3.25 -5.60
N GLU A 166 -10.96 -3.80 -6.51
CA GLU A 166 -11.19 -5.15 -7.02
C GLU A 166 -9.88 -5.94 -7.18
N HIS A 167 -9.99 -7.28 -7.11
CA HIS A 167 -8.89 -8.19 -7.40
C HIS A 167 -9.13 -8.89 -8.74
N ARG A 168 -8.56 -8.36 -9.80
CA ARG A 168 -8.76 -8.82 -11.18
C ARG A 168 -7.58 -9.65 -11.69
N ARG A 169 -7.85 -10.50 -12.66
CA ARG A 169 -6.82 -11.09 -13.51
C ARG A 169 -6.23 -10.01 -14.40
N VAL A 170 -4.91 -10.08 -14.68
CA VAL A 170 -4.20 -9.07 -15.48
C VAL A 170 -4.83 -8.91 -16.86
N GLU A 171 -5.24 -10.02 -17.50
CA GLU A 171 -5.90 -9.99 -18.81
C GLU A 171 -7.31 -9.38 -18.81
N ALA A 172 -7.90 -9.18 -17.63
CA ALA A 172 -9.22 -8.56 -17.44
C ALA A 172 -9.13 -7.10 -16.95
N ILE A 173 -7.93 -6.53 -16.91
CA ILE A 173 -7.71 -5.15 -16.53
C ILE A 173 -7.64 -4.30 -17.78
N ASP A 174 -8.47 -3.26 -17.85
CA ASP A 174 -8.42 -2.29 -18.93
C ASP A 174 -7.33 -1.24 -18.62
N PRO A 175 -6.26 -1.18 -19.41
CA PRO A 175 -5.20 -0.19 -19.22
C PRO A 175 -5.71 1.26 -19.35
N ALA A 176 -6.77 1.50 -20.12
CA ALA A 176 -7.34 2.84 -20.29
C ALA A 176 -8.06 3.36 -19.04
N LEU A 177 -8.48 2.46 -18.15
CA LEU A 177 -9.09 2.78 -16.85
C LEU A 177 -8.07 2.70 -15.69
N SER A 178 -6.80 2.41 -16.00
CA SER A 178 -5.74 2.24 -15.01
C SER A 178 -4.94 3.54 -14.85
N PRO A 179 -4.44 3.85 -13.64
CA PRO A 179 -3.51 4.97 -13.48
C PRO A 179 -2.20 4.71 -14.24
N PRO A 180 -1.46 5.76 -14.63
CA PRO A 180 -0.25 5.62 -15.47
C PRO A 180 0.75 4.59 -14.95
N TRP A 181 1.05 4.60 -13.66
CA TRP A 181 1.99 3.68 -13.02
C TRP A 181 1.58 2.20 -13.16
N LEU A 182 0.26 1.91 -13.13
CA LEU A 182 -0.26 0.55 -13.30
C LEU A 182 -0.33 0.17 -14.79
N ALA A 183 -0.71 1.10 -15.66
CA ALA A 183 -0.73 0.87 -17.10
C ALA A 183 0.67 0.53 -17.64
N GLU A 184 1.71 1.21 -17.16
CA GLU A 184 3.11 0.88 -17.49
C GLU A 184 3.49 -0.52 -17.02
N ALA A 185 3.12 -0.90 -15.79
CA ALA A 185 3.37 -2.23 -15.27
C ALA A 185 2.65 -3.34 -16.06
N LEU A 186 1.44 -3.06 -16.54
CA LEU A 186 0.69 -4.00 -17.38
C LEU A 186 1.35 -4.16 -18.76
N ALA A 187 1.84 -3.07 -19.35
CA ALA A 187 2.55 -3.10 -20.63
C ALA A 187 3.89 -3.87 -20.55
N GLY A 188 4.63 -3.69 -19.46
CA GLY A 188 5.89 -4.42 -19.21
C GLY A 188 5.71 -5.91 -18.87
N SER A 189 4.50 -6.32 -18.51
CA SER A 189 4.14 -7.71 -18.18
C SER A 189 3.74 -8.56 -19.38
N SER A 190 3.81 -8.02 -20.61
CA SER A 190 3.49 -8.76 -21.83
C SER A 190 4.49 -9.90 -22.05
N PRO A 191 4.05 -11.14 -22.34
CA PRO A 191 4.93 -12.28 -22.56
C PRO A 191 5.67 -12.09 -23.90
N GLY A 192 6.93 -11.69 -23.88
CA GLY A 192 7.70 -11.64 -25.12
C GLY A 192 8.97 -10.80 -25.18
N GLN A 193 9.49 -10.25 -24.10
CA GLN A 193 10.84 -9.67 -24.16
C GLN A 193 11.80 -10.43 -23.25
N PRO A 194 12.76 -11.20 -23.80
CA PRO A 194 13.90 -11.69 -23.02
C PRO A 194 14.81 -10.49 -22.70
N VAL A 195 15.20 -10.37 -21.43
CA VAL A 195 16.31 -9.53 -20.99
C VAL A 195 17.62 -10.23 -21.25
#